data_4189ea333191620d9764eae042408353
#
_entry.id   4189ea333191620d9764eae042408353
#
_cell.length_a   1.000
_cell.length_b   1.000
_cell.length_c   1.000
_cell.angle_alpha   90.00
_cell.angle_beta   90.00
_cell.angle_gamma   90.00
#
_symmetry.space_group_name_H-M   'P 1'
#
loop_
_entity.id
_entity.type
_entity.pdbx_description
1 polymer ?
#
loop_
_entity_poly.entity_id
_entity_poly.type
_entity_poly.pdbx_seq_one_letter_code
_entity_poly.pdbx_strand_id
1 'polypeptide(L)'
;MVYGISYKNRHMRENLALRFRKKDEDIFSIGVLHTELGVAGSPYAPCTVDDLRNTKMDYWALGHVHARKTPSMRPYMVYPGNTQGLDRSESGEKGCYLVDVGAYGTVTLKFIVTDAIRWMDMEVDISSFQNPEELVREVVKQRATLREKTGKPNIVRLILRGQGVLQKAVSTPEGQAYILQLLNDKEKFHHIFCYFAEIQDETKPFLNLEERRKIPDVMGSYLRTFDEINGLSSEKRLAVLKKEIADRPEMAKFSRLMNMVSDDMIIRAFEKAEIKGAEMLAEDEG
;
A
#
# COMPACT_ATOMS: atom_id res chain seq x y z
N MET A 1 -18.69 32.27 4.43
CA MET A 1 -17.52 32.76 5.23
C MET A 1 -16.54 31.59 5.38
N VAL A 2 -15.21 31.86 5.44
CA VAL A 2 -14.18 30.82 5.62
C VAL A 2 -13.45 31.01 6.94
N TYR A 3 -13.32 29.94 7.71
CA TYR A 3 -12.60 29.88 8.98
C TYR A 3 -11.44 28.92 8.86
N GLY A 4 -10.26 29.30 9.29
CA GLY A 4 -9.08 28.42 9.23
C GLY A 4 -8.17 28.61 10.44
N ILE A 5 -7.53 27.52 10.86
CA ILE A 5 -6.52 27.53 11.92
C ILE A 5 -5.29 26.79 11.42
N SER A 6 -4.14 27.49 11.45
CA SER A 6 -2.84 26.88 11.10
C SER A 6 -2.17 26.25 12.31
N TYR A 7 -1.32 25.26 12.08
CA TYR A 7 -0.43 24.72 13.09
C TYR A 7 0.64 25.77 13.48
N LYS A 8 0.93 25.85 14.78
CA LYS A 8 2.06 26.62 15.29
C LYS A 8 3.36 25.83 15.26
N ASN A 9 3.27 24.52 15.42
CA ASN A 9 4.40 23.59 15.48
C ASN A 9 4.12 22.39 14.58
N ARG A 10 5.17 21.64 14.23
CA ARG A 10 5.06 20.40 13.43
C ARG A 10 4.06 19.40 14.01
N HIS A 11 4.00 19.29 15.32
CA HIS A 11 3.05 18.43 16.02
C HIS A 11 2.08 19.29 16.84
N MET A 12 0.79 19.02 16.73
CA MET A 12 -0.28 19.71 17.42
C MET A 12 -1.21 18.66 18.06
N ARG A 13 -1.04 18.45 19.35
CA ARG A 13 -1.84 17.46 20.10
C ARG A 13 -3.18 18.01 20.59
N GLU A 14 -3.36 19.32 20.51
CA GLU A 14 -4.60 19.99 20.90
C GLU A 14 -5.69 19.73 19.85
N ASN A 15 -6.91 19.53 20.31
CA ASN A 15 -8.10 19.49 19.46
C ASN A 15 -8.44 20.91 18.99
N LEU A 16 -7.92 21.29 17.83
CA LEU A 16 -8.14 22.61 17.26
C LEU A 16 -9.59 22.85 16.79
N ALA A 17 -10.38 21.80 16.57
CA ALA A 17 -11.80 21.93 16.22
C ALA A 17 -12.57 22.73 17.27
N LEU A 18 -12.22 22.58 18.54
CA LEU A 18 -12.87 23.28 19.64
C LEU A 18 -12.67 24.80 19.64
N ARG A 19 -11.77 25.33 18.82
CA ARG A 19 -11.53 26.78 18.66
C ARG A 19 -12.41 27.42 17.59
N PHE A 20 -13.08 26.65 16.76
CA PHE A 20 -13.96 27.16 15.72
C PHE A 20 -15.28 27.63 16.33
N ARG A 21 -15.72 28.83 15.91
CA ARG A 21 -17.00 29.39 16.29
C ARG A 21 -17.63 30.05 15.06
N LYS A 22 -18.78 29.56 14.62
CA LYS A 22 -19.59 30.22 13.58
C LYS A 22 -20.08 31.57 14.09
N LYS A 23 -19.77 32.65 13.39
CA LYS A 23 -20.08 34.00 13.82
C LYS A 23 -21.49 34.42 13.42
N ASP A 24 -22.00 33.88 12.33
CA ASP A 24 -23.29 34.23 11.76
C ASP A 24 -23.97 32.91 11.31
N GLU A 25 -25.11 32.62 11.87
CA GLU A 25 -25.85 31.38 11.61
C GLU A 25 -26.43 31.34 10.17
N ASP A 26 -26.72 32.53 9.59
CA ASP A 26 -27.34 32.65 8.27
C ASP A 26 -26.32 32.57 7.11
N ILE A 27 -25.05 32.72 7.39
CA ILE A 27 -24.00 32.69 6.38
C ILE A 27 -23.40 31.28 6.26
N PHE A 28 -23.41 30.72 5.03
CA PHE A 28 -22.72 29.47 4.75
C PHE A 28 -21.24 29.54 5.15
N SER A 29 -20.83 28.65 6.02
CA SER A 29 -19.56 28.72 6.73
C SER A 29 -18.72 27.48 6.46
N ILE A 30 -17.48 27.69 5.99
CA ILE A 30 -16.51 26.65 5.66
C ILE A 30 -15.42 26.64 6.73
N GLY A 31 -15.23 25.51 7.40
CA GLY A 31 -14.07 25.25 8.25
C GLY A 31 -12.93 24.64 7.43
N VAL A 32 -11.72 25.18 7.59
CA VAL A 32 -10.50 24.62 6.97
C VAL A 32 -9.56 24.20 8.08
N LEU A 33 -9.25 22.91 8.15
CA LEU A 33 -8.43 22.33 9.23
C LEU A 33 -7.56 21.19 8.74
N HIS A 34 -6.27 21.22 9.11
CA HIS A 34 -5.39 20.08 8.99
C HIS A 34 -5.54 19.22 10.24
N THR A 35 -6.07 18.00 10.15
CA THR A 35 -6.45 17.17 11.30
C THR A 35 -6.43 15.69 10.98
N GLU A 36 -6.12 14.87 11.96
CA GLU A 36 -6.32 13.42 11.89
C GLU A 36 -7.61 13.04 12.61
N LEU A 37 -8.69 12.92 11.83
CA LEU A 37 -10.04 12.69 12.34
C LEU A 37 -10.22 11.27 12.86
N GLY A 38 -10.69 11.13 14.10
CA GLY A 38 -11.07 9.85 14.71
C GLY A 38 -9.91 9.06 15.30
N VAL A 39 -8.69 9.60 15.33
CA VAL A 39 -7.51 8.94 15.91
C VAL A 39 -7.15 9.60 17.23
N ALA A 40 -7.53 8.98 18.35
CA ALA A 40 -7.23 9.47 19.67
C ALA A 40 -5.70 9.51 19.92
N GLY A 41 -5.21 10.61 20.51
CA GLY A 41 -3.80 10.77 20.85
C GLY A 41 -2.86 11.07 19.68
N SER A 42 -3.38 11.23 18.47
CA SER A 42 -2.58 11.66 17.33
C SER A 42 -1.86 12.98 17.59
N PRO A 43 -0.63 13.16 17.08
CA PRO A 43 0.07 14.45 17.13
C PRO A 43 -0.39 15.46 16.06
N TYR A 44 -1.48 15.18 15.33
CA TYR A 44 -1.95 15.99 14.19
C TYR A 44 -3.36 16.54 14.41
N ALA A 45 -3.51 17.38 15.46
CA ALA A 45 -4.76 18.04 15.87
C ALA A 45 -5.96 17.07 15.89
N PRO A 46 -5.90 16.00 16.70
CA PRO A 46 -6.94 14.98 16.73
C PRO A 46 -8.28 15.58 17.10
N CYS A 47 -9.34 15.20 16.39
CA CYS A 47 -10.70 15.55 16.72
C CYS A 47 -11.66 14.42 16.29
N THR A 48 -12.89 14.49 16.75
CA THR A 48 -13.96 13.57 16.36
C THR A 48 -14.88 14.20 15.31
N VAL A 49 -15.70 13.38 14.65
CA VAL A 49 -16.78 13.85 13.77
C VAL A 49 -17.75 14.75 14.55
N ASP A 50 -18.02 14.41 15.81
CA ASP A 50 -18.95 15.19 16.65
C ASP A 50 -18.34 16.54 17.09
N ASP A 51 -17.03 16.60 17.34
CA ASP A 51 -16.36 17.88 17.59
C ASP A 51 -16.56 18.85 16.41
N LEU A 52 -16.34 18.37 15.18
CA LEU A 52 -16.55 19.16 13.98
C LEU A 52 -18.03 19.53 13.77
N ARG A 53 -18.95 18.60 14.00
CA ARG A 53 -20.40 18.83 13.89
C ARG A 53 -20.90 19.89 14.85
N ASN A 54 -20.41 19.86 16.09
CA ASN A 54 -20.82 20.80 17.15
C ASN A 54 -20.40 22.25 16.88
N THR A 55 -19.45 22.50 15.97
CA THR A 55 -19.08 23.86 15.55
C THR A 55 -20.12 24.53 14.66
N LYS A 56 -21.09 23.78 14.14
CA LYS A 56 -22.14 24.21 13.19
C LYS A 56 -21.63 24.78 11.87
N MET A 57 -20.40 24.44 11.46
CA MET A 57 -19.93 24.75 10.11
C MET A 57 -20.71 23.92 9.09
N ASP A 58 -20.99 24.49 7.93
CA ASP A 58 -21.80 23.85 6.88
C ASP A 58 -20.95 22.90 5.99
N TYR A 59 -19.64 23.16 5.93
CA TYR A 59 -18.68 22.36 5.18
C TYR A 59 -17.31 22.34 5.88
N TRP A 60 -16.62 21.20 5.85
CA TRP A 60 -15.26 21.06 6.33
C TRP A 60 -14.33 20.64 5.21
N ALA A 61 -13.39 21.52 4.86
CA ALA A 61 -12.24 21.22 4.01
C ALA A 61 -11.08 20.73 4.90
N LEU A 62 -10.83 19.42 4.90
CA LEU A 62 -9.86 18.79 5.77
C LEU A 62 -8.57 18.47 5.02
N GLY A 63 -7.43 18.65 5.68
CA GLY A 63 -6.11 18.20 5.23
C GLY A 63 -5.53 17.17 6.18
N HIS A 64 -4.40 16.58 5.83
CA HIS A 64 -3.64 15.52 6.49
C HIS A 64 -3.75 14.15 5.82
N VAL A 65 -4.95 13.67 5.54
CA VAL A 65 -5.14 12.37 4.92
C VAL A 65 -4.89 12.46 3.42
N HIS A 66 -3.89 11.76 2.92
CA HIS A 66 -3.46 11.79 1.51
C HIS A 66 -4.42 11.02 0.59
N ALA A 67 -5.25 10.15 1.15
CA ALA A 67 -6.30 9.47 0.40
C ALA A 67 -7.60 10.28 0.38
N ARG A 68 -8.28 10.30 -0.76
CA ARG A 68 -9.59 10.92 -0.91
C ARG A 68 -10.62 10.22 -0.01
N LYS A 69 -11.27 10.96 0.87
CA LYS A 69 -12.22 10.42 1.85
C LYS A 69 -13.28 11.45 2.25
N THR A 70 -14.51 11.00 2.42
CA THR A 70 -15.63 11.83 2.92
C THR A 70 -16.21 11.20 4.19
N PRO A 71 -15.66 11.52 5.38
CA PRO A 71 -16.08 10.95 6.66
C PRO A 71 -17.52 11.25 7.05
N SER A 72 -18.08 12.36 6.59
CA SER A 72 -19.47 12.77 6.83
C SER A 72 -20.03 13.50 5.61
N MET A 73 -21.34 13.37 5.40
CA MET A 73 -22.10 14.12 4.41
C MET A 73 -23.05 15.15 5.02
N ARG A 74 -23.15 15.22 6.37
CA ARG A 74 -24.00 16.17 7.11
C ARG A 74 -23.37 16.57 8.45
N PRO A 75 -22.68 17.72 8.51
CA PRO A 75 -22.17 18.51 7.37
C PRO A 75 -21.16 17.69 6.56
N TYR A 76 -20.86 18.13 5.34
CA TYR A 76 -19.78 17.54 4.57
C TYR A 76 -18.44 17.74 5.26
N MET A 77 -17.72 16.65 5.48
CA MET A 77 -16.34 16.63 5.97
C MET A 77 -15.50 15.93 4.93
N VAL A 78 -14.60 16.64 4.26
CA VAL A 78 -13.97 16.14 3.04
C VAL A 78 -12.45 16.27 3.11
N TYR A 79 -11.77 15.14 2.97
CA TYR A 79 -10.36 15.08 2.60
C TYR A 79 -10.27 14.90 1.08
N PRO A 80 -9.75 15.88 0.33
CA PRO A 80 -9.57 15.70 -1.12
C PRO A 80 -8.44 14.72 -1.46
N GLY A 81 -7.56 14.45 -0.52
CA GLY A 81 -6.31 13.76 -0.73
C GLY A 81 -5.23 14.70 -1.26
N ASN A 82 -4.19 14.11 -1.87
CA ASN A 82 -3.12 14.87 -2.52
C ASN A 82 -3.53 15.30 -3.93
N THR A 83 -2.97 16.42 -4.39
CA THR A 83 -3.10 16.88 -5.79
C THR A 83 -2.20 16.10 -6.76
N GLN A 84 -1.14 15.45 -6.21
CA GLN A 84 -0.20 14.61 -6.92
C GLN A 84 0.27 13.50 -5.98
N GLY A 85 0.31 12.24 -6.42
CA GLY A 85 0.96 11.14 -5.72
C GLY A 85 2.48 11.25 -5.82
N LEU A 86 3.17 11.12 -4.70
CA LEU A 86 4.62 11.27 -4.63
C LEU A 86 5.36 9.92 -4.57
N ASP A 87 4.66 8.86 -4.16
CA ASP A 87 5.23 7.52 -4.07
C ASP A 87 4.17 6.43 -4.34
N ARG A 88 4.61 5.18 -4.33
CA ARG A 88 3.78 4.01 -4.60
C ARG A 88 2.61 3.78 -3.63
N SER A 89 2.70 4.27 -2.39
CA SER A 89 1.61 4.15 -1.42
C SER A 89 0.43 5.05 -1.77
N GLU A 90 0.66 6.00 -2.67
CA GLU A 90 -0.31 6.99 -3.13
C GLU A 90 -0.81 6.70 -4.55
N SER A 91 -1.11 5.43 -4.84
CA SER A 91 -1.60 5.01 -6.16
C SER A 91 -2.98 5.60 -6.51
N GLY A 92 -3.33 5.54 -7.81
CA GLY A 92 -4.61 6.00 -8.34
C GLY A 92 -4.70 7.50 -8.57
N GLU A 93 -5.92 7.95 -8.85
CA GLU A 93 -6.21 9.36 -9.16
C GLU A 93 -5.97 10.28 -7.99
N LYS A 94 -5.25 11.39 -8.24
CA LYS A 94 -5.05 12.48 -7.29
C LYS A 94 -5.65 13.77 -7.82
N GLY A 95 -6.09 14.65 -6.91
CA GLY A 95 -6.75 15.88 -7.33
C GLY A 95 -7.37 16.66 -6.19
N CYS A 96 -8.32 17.51 -6.54
CA CYS A 96 -9.07 18.35 -5.60
C CYS A 96 -10.57 18.28 -5.89
N TYR A 97 -11.37 18.84 -4.99
CA TYR A 97 -12.80 19.01 -5.22
C TYR A 97 -13.11 20.44 -5.64
N LEU A 98 -13.89 20.58 -6.72
CA LEU A 98 -14.72 21.77 -6.94
C LEU A 98 -16.01 21.56 -6.13
N VAL A 99 -16.29 22.53 -5.26
CA VAL A 99 -17.45 22.49 -4.36
C VAL A 99 -18.41 23.59 -4.78
N ASP A 100 -19.58 23.19 -5.27
CA ASP A 100 -20.66 24.11 -5.60
C ASP A 100 -21.67 24.18 -4.44
N VAL A 101 -22.03 25.41 -4.03
CA VAL A 101 -23.00 25.64 -2.97
C VAL A 101 -24.21 26.35 -3.57
N GLY A 102 -25.34 25.63 -3.60
CA GLY A 102 -26.61 26.16 -4.09
C GLY A 102 -27.27 27.17 -3.13
N ALA A 103 -28.30 27.84 -3.60
CA ALA A 103 -29.00 28.92 -2.88
C ALA A 103 -29.51 28.54 -1.47
N TYR A 104 -29.79 27.25 -1.23
CA TYR A 104 -30.26 26.74 0.06
C TYR A 104 -29.18 25.96 0.82
N GLY A 105 -27.90 26.24 0.55
CA GLY A 105 -26.80 25.53 1.20
C GLY A 105 -26.56 24.09 0.73
N THR A 106 -27.19 23.68 -0.37
CA THR A 106 -26.96 22.36 -0.97
C THR A 106 -25.53 22.28 -1.51
N VAL A 107 -24.77 21.28 -1.05
CA VAL A 107 -23.37 21.06 -1.47
C VAL A 107 -23.30 20.00 -2.54
N THR A 108 -22.64 20.31 -3.66
CA THR A 108 -22.31 19.37 -4.72
C THR A 108 -20.79 19.28 -4.88
N LEU A 109 -20.25 18.05 -4.90
CA LEU A 109 -18.84 17.79 -5.02
C LEU A 109 -18.50 17.25 -6.41
N LYS A 110 -17.59 17.94 -7.12
CA LYS A 110 -17.01 17.46 -8.37
C LYS A 110 -15.51 17.26 -8.20
N PHE A 111 -15.04 16.02 -8.32
CA PHE A 111 -13.60 15.74 -8.25
C PHE A 111 -12.93 16.16 -9.55
N ILE A 112 -11.84 16.92 -9.43
CA ILE A 112 -11.00 17.39 -10.53
C ILE A 112 -9.66 16.71 -10.41
N VAL A 113 -9.34 15.87 -11.38
CA VAL A 113 -8.07 15.14 -11.45
C VAL A 113 -6.95 16.09 -11.85
N THR A 114 -5.93 16.22 -11.00
CA THR A 114 -4.81 17.16 -11.19
C THR A 114 -3.45 16.48 -11.29
N ASP A 115 -3.38 15.16 -11.04
CA ASP A 115 -2.13 14.42 -11.14
C ASP A 115 -1.52 14.53 -12.55
N ALA A 116 -0.26 14.89 -12.63
CA ALA A 116 0.51 14.93 -13.88
C ALA A 116 1.08 13.55 -14.23
N ILE A 117 1.49 12.80 -13.20
CA ILE A 117 2.00 11.43 -13.29
C ILE A 117 1.23 10.58 -12.28
N ARG A 118 0.81 9.39 -12.68
CA ARG A 118 0.00 8.52 -11.83
C ARG A 118 0.76 7.27 -11.41
N TRP A 119 0.77 6.99 -10.11
CA TRP A 119 1.22 5.72 -9.59
C TRP A 119 0.11 4.68 -9.77
N MET A 120 0.47 3.50 -10.28
CA MET A 120 -0.47 2.43 -10.57
C MET A 120 0.10 1.07 -10.15
N ASP A 121 -0.78 0.17 -9.74
CA ASP A 121 -0.47 -1.23 -9.59
C ASP A 121 -1.00 -2.00 -10.80
N MET A 122 -0.20 -2.94 -11.32
CA MET A 122 -0.59 -3.88 -12.37
C MET A 122 -0.34 -5.29 -11.87
N GLU A 123 -1.41 -6.09 -11.78
CA GLU A 123 -1.32 -7.47 -11.33
C GLU A 123 -1.29 -8.41 -12.54
N VAL A 124 -0.38 -9.38 -12.52
CA VAL A 124 -0.26 -10.41 -13.55
C VAL A 124 -0.04 -11.78 -12.93
N ASP A 125 -0.84 -12.75 -13.34
CA ASP A 125 -0.66 -14.15 -12.96
C ASP A 125 0.34 -14.80 -13.93
N ILE A 126 1.43 -15.36 -13.37
CA ILE A 126 2.51 -15.97 -14.17
C ILE A 126 2.25 -17.42 -14.58
N SER A 127 1.16 -18.03 -14.15
CA SER A 127 0.95 -19.49 -14.24
C SER A 127 0.91 -20.03 -15.67
N SER A 128 0.58 -19.19 -16.64
CA SER A 128 0.49 -19.58 -18.07
C SER A 128 1.76 -19.35 -18.87
N PHE A 129 2.75 -18.64 -18.33
CA PHE A 129 3.95 -18.24 -19.09
C PHE A 129 5.10 -19.24 -18.90
N GLN A 130 5.82 -19.51 -19.99
CA GLN A 130 6.95 -20.43 -20.01
C GLN A 130 8.31 -19.72 -19.93
N ASN A 131 8.37 -18.45 -20.33
CA ASN A 131 9.60 -17.64 -20.35
C ASN A 131 9.30 -16.16 -20.10
N PRO A 132 10.33 -15.35 -19.70
CA PRO A 132 10.16 -13.94 -19.42
C PRO A 132 9.60 -13.13 -20.58
N GLU A 133 9.90 -13.51 -21.81
CA GLU A 133 9.44 -12.80 -23.02
C GLU A 133 7.91 -12.91 -23.22
N GLU A 134 7.31 -14.04 -22.79
CA GLU A 134 5.86 -14.21 -22.79
C GLU A 134 5.18 -13.30 -21.78
N LEU A 135 5.73 -13.25 -20.56
CA LEU A 135 5.28 -12.32 -19.53
C LEU A 135 5.38 -10.87 -20.04
N VAL A 136 6.53 -10.47 -20.59
CA VAL A 136 6.75 -9.13 -21.13
C VAL A 136 5.74 -8.80 -22.23
N ARG A 137 5.45 -9.72 -23.15
CA ARG A 137 4.42 -9.50 -24.19
C ARG A 137 3.05 -9.22 -23.61
N GLU A 138 2.65 -9.97 -22.58
CA GLU A 138 1.36 -9.75 -21.92
C GLU A 138 1.32 -8.42 -21.18
N VAL A 139 2.36 -8.10 -20.40
CA VAL A 139 2.47 -6.81 -19.71
C VAL A 139 2.44 -5.64 -20.68
N VAL A 140 3.07 -5.76 -21.86
CA VAL A 140 3.04 -4.73 -22.92
C VAL A 140 1.62 -4.49 -23.44
N LYS A 141 0.79 -5.54 -23.58
CA LYS A 141 -0.63 -5.38 -23.98
C LYS A 141 -1.41 -4.65 -22.90
N GLN A 142 -1.27 -5.06 -21.65
CA GLN A 142 -1.95 -4.42 -20.51
C GLN A 142 -1.48 -2.98 -20.32
N ARG A 143 -0.21 -2.69 -20.59
CA ARG A 143 0.35 -1.34 -20.60
C ARG A 143 -0.34 -0.43 -21.62
N ALA A 144 -0.61 -0.94 -22.83
CA ALA A 144 -1.31 -0.17 -23.85
C ALA A 144 -2.73 0.22 -23.36
N THR A 145 -3.47 -0.72 -22.81
CA THR A 145 -4.79 -0.49 -22.22
C THR A 145 -4.74 0.51 -21.06
N LEU A 146 -3.73 0.39 -20.19
CA LEU A 146 -3.54 1.33 -19.06
C LEU A 146 -3.30 2.76 -19.58
N ARG A 147 -2.45 2.91 -20.60
CA ARG A 147 -2.14 4.19 -21.22
C ARG A 147 -3.38 4.86 -21.80
N GLU A 148 -4.19 4.12 -22.54
CA GLU A 148 -5.46 4.60 -23.09
C GLU A 148 -6.44 5.01 -21.99
N LYS A 149 -6.59 4.18 -20.98
CA LYS A 149 -7.50 4.43 -19.84
C LYS A 149 -7.14 5.67 -19.05
N THR A 150 -5.86 5.90 -18.78
CA THR A 150 -5.40 7.01 -17.94
C THR A 150 -5.21 8.30 -18.72
N GLY A 151 -4.82 8.22 -19.99
CA GLY A 151 -4.44 9.37 -20.82
C GLY A 151 -3.24 10.16 -20.29
N LYS A 152 -2.46 9.58 -19.37
CA LYS A 152 -1.38 10.25 -18.64
C LYS A 152 -0.15 9.35 -18.50
N PRO A 153 1.02 9.95 -18.22
CA PRO A 153 2.19 9.19 -17.80
C PRO A 153 1.91 8.39 -16.51
N ASN A 154 2.39 7.15 -16.45
CA ASN A 154 2.22 6.26 -15.31
C ASN A 154 3.57 5.74 -14.81
N ILE A 155 3.70 5.64 -13.49
CA ILE A 155 4.74 4.84 -12.82
C ILE A 155 4.04 3.62 -12.25
N VAL A 156 4.48 2.43 -12.67
CA VAL A 156 3.78 1.18 -12.41
C VAL A 156 4.61 0.28 -11.51
N ARG A 157 3.98 -0.26 -10.47
CA ARG A 157 4.45 -1.43 -9.75
C ARG A 157 3.82 -2.65 -10.37
N LEU A 158 4.64 -3.60 -10.86
CA LEU A 158 4.18 -4.88 -11.38
C LEU A 158 4.10 -5.89 -10.25
N ILE A 159 2.90 -6.36 -9.94
CA ILE A 159 2.66 -7.38 -8.92
C ILE A 159 2.48 -8.72 -9.64
N LEU A 160 3.41 -9.64 -9.41
CA LEU A 160 3.37 -10.96 -10.00
C LEU A 160 2.77 -11.96 -9.02
N ARG A 161 1.77 -12.71 -9.47
CA ARG A 161 1.06 -13.72 -8.69
C ARG A 161 1.04 -15.06 -9.43
N GLY A 162 0.50 -16.09 -8.75
CA GLY A 162 0.38 -17.44 -9.29
C GLY A 162 1.61 -18.29 -9.02
N GLN A 163 1.73 -19.39 -9.75
CA GLN A 163 2.84 -20.33 -9.66
C GLN A 163 3.16 -20.87 -11.05
N GLY A 164 4.42 -21.10 -11.35
CA GLY A 164 4.82 -21.58 -12.67
C GLY A 164 6.33 -21.60 -12.83
N VAL A 165 6.78 -22.03 -14.01
CA VAL A 165 8.22 -22.16 -14.33
C VAL A 165 8.98 -20.82 -14.25
N LEU A 166 8.26 -19.68 -14.38
CA LEU A 166 8.87 -18.36 -14.25
C LEU A 166 9.17 -17.95 -12.81
N GLN A 167 8.63 -18.62 -11.83
CA GLN A 167 8.78 -18.24 -10.42
C GLN A 167 10.25 -18.07 -10.05
N LYS A 168 11.12 -19.00 -10.46
CA LYS A 168 12.56 -18.91 -10.19
C LYS A 168 13.21 -17.67 -10.79
N ALA A 169 12.81 -17.27 -12.01
CA ALA A 169 13.33 -16.06 -12.66
C ALA A 169 12.83 -14.78 -11.98
N VAL A 170 11.54 -14.71 -11.61
CA VAL A 170 10.96 -13.51 -11.02
C VAL A 170 11.28 -13.33 -9.54
N SER A 171 11.73 -14.38 -8.84
CA SER A 171 12.09 -14.29 -7.42
C SER A 171 13.52 -13.79 -7.19
N THR A 172 14.35 -13.66 -8.22
CA THR A 172 15.73 -13.18 -8.12
C THR A 172 15.84 -11.70 -8.50
N PRO A 173 16.74 -10.92 -7.84
CA PRO A 173 16.99 -9.53 -8.22
C PRO A 173 17.42 -9.36 -9.68
N GLU A 174 18.25 -10.29 -10.18
CA GLU A 174 18.77 -10.27 -11.56
C GLU A 174 17.64 -10.50 -12.57
N GLY A 175 16.76 -11.48 -12.31
CA GLY A 175 15.62 -11.77 -13.16
C GLY A 175 14.60 -10.63 -13.18
N GLN A 176 14.33 -10.03 -12.03
CA GLN A 176 13.48 -8.82 -11.95
C GLN A 176 14.08 -7.65 -12.70
N ALA A 177 15.40 -7.40 -12.55
CA ALA A 177 16.09 -6.34 -13.28
C ALA A 177 16.03 -6.55 -14.80
N TYR A 178 16.21 -7.78 -15.26
CA TYR A 178 16.09 -8.15 -16.68
C TYR A 178 14.68 -7.86 -17.24
N ILE A 179 13.64 -8.30 -16.52
CA ILE A 179 12.24 -8.05 -16.92
C ILE A 179 11.95 -6.54 -16.96
N LEU A 180 12.36 -5.79 -15.94
CA LEU A 180 12.19 -4.33 -15.90
C LEU A 180 12.92 -3.64 -17.05
N GLN A 181 14.12 -4.09 -17.40
CA GLN A 181 14.86 -3.58 -18.55
C GLN A 181 14.08 -3.80 -19.86
N LEU A 182 13.58 -5.03 -20.09
CA LEU A 182 12.79 -5.33 -21.29
C LEU A 182 11.52 -4.49 -21.38
N LEU A 183 10.86 -4.25 -20.25
CA LEU A 183 9.64 -3.45 -20.19
C LEU A 183 9.90 -1.96 -20.45
N ASN A 184 11.01 -1.42 -19.94
CA ASN A 184 11.26 0.03 -19.95
C ASN A 184 12.10 0.52 -21.13
N ASP A 185 12.78 -0.36 -21.84
CA ASP A 185 13.80 0.03 -22.84
C ASP A 185 13.28 0.99 -23.92
N LYS A 186 12.02 0.83 -24.35
CA LYS A 186 11.37 1.69 -25.33
C LYS A 186 10.50 2.81 -24.74
N GLU A 187 10.20 2.76 -23.44
CA GLU A 187 9.25 3.69 -22.80
C GLU A 187 9.75 5.13 -22.68
N LYS A 188 11.05 5.32 -22.55
CA LYS A 188 11.68 6.66 -22.50
C LYS A 188 11.39 7.55 -23.73
N PHE A 189 10.92 6.96 -24.84
CA PHE A 189 10.58 7.68 -26.06
C PHE A 189 9.08 8.04 -26.18
N HIS A 190 8.26 7.60 -25.23
CA HIS A 190 6.82 7.89 -25.23
C HIS A 190 6.51 9.11 -24.36
N HIS A 191 5.79 10.09 -24.92
CA HIS A 191 5.32 11.26 -24.17
C HIS A 191 4.39 10.86 -23.01
N ILE A 192 3.45 9.94 -23.28
CA ILE A 192 2.61 9.29 -22.27
C ILE A 192 3.27 7.96 -21.94
N PHE A 193 4.34 8.00 -21.16
CA PHE A 193 5.08 6.80 -20.77
C PHE A 193 4.33 5.98 -19.73
N CYS A 194 4.71 4.69 -19.66
CA CYS A 194 4.23 3.78 -18.63
C CYS A 194 5.46 3.02 -18.10
N TYR A 195 6.13 3.61 -17.09
CA TYR A 195 7.40 3.15 -16.57
C TYR A 195 7.19 2.16 -15.43
N PHE A 196 7.73 0.97 -15.54
CA PHE A 196 7.72 -0.05 -14.48
C PHE A 196 8.87 0.21 -13.52
N ALA A 197 8.56 0.71 -12.32
CA ALA A 197 9.56 1.10 -11.33
C ALA A 197 10.07 -0.08 -10.52
N GLU A 198 9.20 -1.06 -10.24
CA GLU A 198 9.53 -2.22 -9.43
C GLU A 198 8.65 -3.42 -9.76
N ILE A 199 9.13 -4.61 -9.43
CA ILE A 199 8.37 -5.86 -9.40
C ILE A 199 8.16 -6.25 -7.94
N GLN A 200 6.91 -6.48 -7.57
CA GLN A 200 6.54 -7.10 -6.31
C GLN A 200 6.23 -8.56 -6.57
N ASP A 201 7.07 -9.45 -6.08
CA ASP A 201 6.89 -10.89 -6.21
C ASP A 201 5.96 -11.41 -5.10
N GLU A 202 4.76 -11.83 -5.50
CA GLU A 202 3.77 -12.55 -4.68
C GLU A 202 3.52 -13.96 -5.25
N THR A 203 4.44 -14.47 -6.08
CA THR A 203 4.33 -15.79 -6.67
C THR A 203 4.60 -16.88 -5.63
N LYS A 204 4.08 -18.07 -5.91
CA LYS A 204 4.31 -19.25 -5.09
C LYS A 204 5.22 -20.24 -5.85
N PRO A 205 6.05 -21.03 -5.16
CA PRO A 205 6.86 -22.04 -5.79
C PRO A 205 6.00 -23.02 -6.59
N PHE A 206 6.56 -23.55 -7.66
CA PHE A 206 5.94 -24.60 -8.49
C PHE A 206 6.01 -25.96 -7.80
N LEU A 207 6.07 -25.98 -6.49
CA LEU A 207 6.04 -27.18 -5.66
C LEU A 207 4.65 -27.36 -5.06
N ASN A 208 4.06 -28.55 -5.25
CA ASN A 208 2.86 -28.91 -4.51
C ASN A 208 3.24 -29.23 -3.06
N LEU A 209 3.35 -28.18 -2.24
CA LEU A 209 3.78 -28.32 -0.84
C LEU A 209 2.86 -29.24 -0.03
N GLU A 210 1.54 -29.29 -0.36
CA GLU A 210 0.57 -30.16 0.29
C GLU A 210 0.89 -31.66 0.05
N GLU A 211 1.23 -32.01 -1.17
CA GLU A 211 1.65 -33.37 -1.49
C GLU A 211 3.03 -33.72 -0.89
N ARG A 212 3.96 -32.73 -0.93
CA ARG A 212 5.31 -32.95 -0.36
C ARG A 212 5.28 -33.14 1.16
N ARG A 213 4.37 -32.49 1.89
CA ARG A 213 4.18 -32.73 3.34
C ARG A 213 3.87 -34.16 3.69
N LYS A 214 3.22 -34.91 2.81
CA LYS A 214 2.82 -36.30 3.02
C LYS A 214 3.98 -37.29 2.84
N ILE A 215 5.05 -36.87 2.16
CA ILE A 215 6.20 -37.74 1.88
C ILE A 215 7.11 -37.78 3.12
N PRO A 216 7.54 -38.99 3.57
CA PRO A 216 8.39 -39.13 4.75
C PRO A 216 9.89 -38.97 4.39
N ASP A 217 10.23 -37.81 3.81
CA ASP A 217 11.59 -37.39 3.46
C ASP A 217 12.01 -36.11 4.19
N VAL A 218 13.19 -35.57 3.87
CA VAL A 218 13.75 -34.36 4.48
C VAL A 218 12.84 -33.14 4.24
N MET A 219 12.38 -32.97 3.00
CA MET A 219 11.49 -31.85 2.64
C MET A 219 10.13 -31.98 3.33
N GLY A 220 9.52 -33.15 3.34
CA GLY A 220 8.27 -33.40 4.04
C GLY A 220 8.39 -33.17 5.55
N SER A 221 9.53 -33.57 6.15
CA SER A 221 9.82 -33.29 7.56
C SER A 221 9.98 -31.78 7.82
N TYR A 222 10.71 -31.08 6.96
CA TYR A 222 10.88 -29.64 6.98
C TYR A 222 9.51 -28.91 6.96
N LEU A 223 8.65 -29.25 6.00
CA LEU A 223 7.32 -28.64 5.85
C LEU A 223 6.41 -28.92 7.07
N ARG A 224 6.43 -30.13 7.63
CA ARG A 224 5.65 -30.46 8.84
C ARG A 224 6.07 -29.63 10.06
N THR A 225 7.35 -29.21 10.17
CA THR A 225 7.79 -28.31 11.22
C THR A 225 7.08 -26.96 11.16
N PHE A 226 6.81 -26.44 9.93
CA PHE A 226 6.02 -25.21 9.77
C PHE A 226 4.56 -25.42 10.20
N ASP A 227 3.98 -26.58 9.90
CA ASP A 227 2.60 -26.89 10.33
C ASP A 227 2.49 -26.95 11.85
N GLU A 228 3.47 -27.55 12.54
CA GLU A 228 3.53 -27.58 14.02
C GLU A 228 3.59 -26.18 14.61
N ILE A 229 4.43 -25.29 14.04
CA ILE A 229 4.56 -23.90 14.51
C ILE A 229 3.29 -23.11 14.15
N ASN A 230 2.69 -23.31 12.98
CA ASN A 230 1.44 -22.68 12.57
C ASN A 230 0.24 -23.13 13.41
N GLY A 231 0.25 -24.34 13.94
CA GLY A 231 -0.76 -24.88 14.86
C GLY A 231 -0.75 -24.22 16.25
N LEU A 232 0.29 -23.47 16.59
CA LEU A 232 0.37 -22.75 17.86
C LEU A 232 -0.53 -21.49 17.85
N SER A 233 -0.95 -21.03 19.03
CA SER A 233 -1.57 -19.71 19.15
C SER A 233 -0.62 -18.60 18.68
N SER A 234 -1.16 -17.48 18.19
CA SER A 234 -0.36 -16.38 17.66
C SER A 234 0.75 -15.90 18.62
N GLU A 235 0.44 -15.83 19.92
CA GLU A 235 1.43 -15.44 20.94
C GLU A 235 2.55 -16.47 21.10
N LYS A 236 2.20 -17.77 21.16
CA LYS A 236 3.18 -18.86 21.29
C LYS A 236 4.05 -18.98 20.05
N ARG A 237 3.43 -18.90 18.87
CA ARG A 237 4.15 -18.91 17.58
C ARG A 237 5.19 -17.79 17.53
N LEU A 238 4.81 -16.56 17.83
CA LEU A 238 5.72 -15.42 17.83
C LEU A 238 6.85 -15.58 18.85
N ALA A 239 6.56 -16.10 20.05
CA ALA A 239 7.57 -16.36 21.08
C ALA A 239 8.60 -17.40 20.62
N VAL A 240 8.16 -18.49 19.97
CA VAL A 240 9.04 -19.51 19.40
C VAL A 240 9.94 -18.90 18.32
N LEU A 241 9.37 -18.15 17.37
CA LEU A 241 10.12 -17.54 16.28
C LEU A 241 11.16 -16.52 16.80
N LYS A 242 10.79 -15.67 17.75
CA LYS A 242 11.73 -14.72 18.37
C LYS A 242 12.88 -15.43 19.07
N LYS A 243 12.60 -16.53 19.77
CA LYS A 243 13.61 -17.34 20.44
C LYS A 243 14.59 -17.96 19.43
N GLU A 244 14.06 -18.62 18.40
CA GLU A 244 14.90 -19.23 17.35
C GLU A 244 15.80 -18.20 16.65
N ILE A 245 15.32 -16.98 16.41
CA ILE A 245 16.12 -15.90 15.84
C ILE A 245 17.21 -15.46 16.85
N ALA A 246 16.86 -15.28 18.12
CA ALA A 246 17.78 -14.80 19.13
C ALA A 246 18.90 -15.81 19.45
N ASP A 247 18.59 -17.10 19.41
CA ASP A 247 19.53 -18.20 19.68
C ASP A 247 20.55 -18.43 18.54
N ARG A 248 20.42 -17.71 17.40
CA ARG A 248 21.37 -17.76 16.29
C ARG A 248 22.60 -16.92 16.54
N PRO A 249 23.84 -17.49 16.57
CA PRO A 249 25.06 -16.74 16.86
C PRO A 249 25.31 -15.57 15.89
N GLU A 250 24.89 -15.71 14.63
CA GLU A 250 25.02 -14.68 13.60
C GLU A 250 24.20 -13.43 13.91
N MET A 251 23.06 -13.61 14.59
CA MET A 251 22.13 -12.53 14.94
C MET A 251 22.64 -11.63 16.08
N ALA A 252 23.61 -12.08 16.84
CA ALA A 252 24.23 -11.27 17.89
C ALA A 252 24.86 -9.96 17.34
N LYS A 253 25.38 -10.02 16.10
CA LYS A 253 25.95 -8.85 15.40
C LYS A 253 24.89 -7.83 14.96
N PHE A 254 23.63 -8.23 14.90
CA PHE A 254 22.51 -7.41 14.41
C PHE A 254 21.52 -7.01 15.52
N SER A 255 21.90 -7.13 16.78
CA SER A 255 21.01 -6.86 17.93
C SER A 255 20.33 -5.48 17.88
N ARG A 256 21.01 -4.44 17.37
CA ARG A 256 20.42 -3.10 17.20
C ARG A 256 19.33 -3.08 16.11
N LEU A 257 19.51 -3.82 15.02
CA LEU A 257 18.53 -3.92 13.95
C LEU A 257 17.31 -4.75 14.37
N MET A 258 17.51 -5.77 15.22
CA MET A 258 16.42 -6.59 15.76
C MET A 258 15.40 -5.79 16.56
N ASN A 259 15.81 -4.70 17.20
CA ASN A 259 14.89 -3.79 17.90
C ASN A 259 13.98 -2.99 16.95
N MET A 260 14.28 -2.98 15.66
CA MET A 260 13.48 -2.32 14.62
C MET A 260 12.57 -3.30 13.85
N VAL A 261 12.71 -4.60 14.09
CA VAL A 261 11.93 -5.64 13.43
C VAL A 261 10.57 -5.76 14.13
N SER A 262 9.50 -5.49 13.40
CA SER A 262 8.13 -5.66 13.91
C SER A 262 7.72 -7.15 13.94
N ASP A 263 6.73 -7.46 14.75
CA ASP A 263 6.16 -8.81 14.85
C ASP A 263 5.61 -9.29 13.50
N ASP A 264 5.00 -8.40 12.73
CA ASP A 264 4.52 -8.66 11.37
C ASP A 264 5.68 -9.02 10.40
N MET A 265 6.83 -8.37 10.53
CA MET A 265 8.02 -8.71 9.73
C MET A 265 8.54 -10.11 10.04
N ILE A 266 8.50 -10.53 11.32
CA ILE A 266 8.91 -11.87 11.73
C ILE A 266 7.98 -12.92 11.13
N ILE A 267 6.67 -12.71 11.21
CA ILE A 267 5.66 -13.64 10.65
C ILE A 267 5.84 -13.76 9.13
N ARG A 268 5.95 -12.66 8.42
CA ARG A 268 6.18 -12.68 6.95
C ARG A 268 7.51 -13.35 6.57
N ALA A 269 8.55 -13.16 7.38
CA ALA A 269 9.83 -13.83 7.14
C ALA A 269 9.72 -15.33 7.33
N PHE A 270 8.95 -15.79 8.32
CA PHE A 270 8.67 -17.20 8.57
C PHE A 270 7.90 -17.83 7.39
N GLU A 271 6.83 -17.19 6.91
CA GLU A 271 6.06 -17.64 5.74
C GLU A 271 6.94 -17.76 4.48
N LYS A 272 7.82 -16.78 4.25
CA LYS A 272 8.78 -16.81 3.14
C LYS A 272 9.85 -17.90 3.32
N ALA A 273 10.26 -18.18 4.57
CA ALA A 273 11.25 -19.21 4.85
C ALA A 273 10.71 -20.61 4.52
N GLU A 274 9.43 -20.90 4.78
CA GLU A 274 8.80 -22.18 4.41
C GLU A 274 8.97 -22.44 2.92
N ILE A 275 8.60 -21.47 2.10
CA ILE A 275 8.65 -21.57 0.65
C ILE A 275 10.09 -21.71 0.15
N LYS A 276 10.95 -20.78 0.58
CA LYS A 276 12.34 -20.72 0.11
C LYS A 276 13.16 -21.94 0.52
N GLY A 277 12.95 -22.46 1.72
CA GLY A 277 13.62 -23.67 2.17
C GLY A 277 13.14 -24.91 1.42
N ALA A 278 11.85 -25.00 1.09
CA ALA A 278 11.32 -26.07 0.25
C ALA A 278 11.91 -26.02 -1.17
N GLU A 279 12.08 -24.84 -1.75
CA GLU A 279 12.74 -24.67 -3.05
C GLU A 279 14.21 -25.12 -3.02
N MET A 280 14.96 -24.72 -2.00
CA MET A 280 16.37 -25.12 -1.84
C MET A 280 16.51 -26.64 -1.70
N LEU A 281 15.64 -27.27 -0.90
CA LEU A 281 15.64 -28.73 -0.75
C LEU A 281 15.26 -29.45 -2.04
N ALA A 282 14.40 -28.86 -2.88
CA ALA A 282 14.05 -29.44 -4.18
C ALA A 282 15.19 -29.34 -5.19
N GLU A 283 16.04 -28.31 -5.12
CA GLU A 283 17.22 -28.16 -5.96
C GLU A 283 18.32 -29.20 -5.63
N ASP A 284 18.45 -29.58 -4.36
CA ASP A 284 19.42 -30.60 -3.92
C ASP A 284 19.00 -32.05 -4.27
N GLU A 285 17.73 -32.26 -4.56
CA GLU A 285 17.19 -33.59 -4.98
C GLU A 285 17.29 -33.84 -6.49
N GLY A 286 17.69 -32.88 -7.32
CA GLY A 286 17.82 -32.95 -8.79
C GLY A 286 19.25 -33.02 -9.26
#